data_a377235977e89e8acc3e9ff2f5e9e76a
#
_entry.id   a377235977e89e8acc3e9ff2f5e9e76a
#
_cell.length_a   1.000
_cell.length_b   1.000
_cell.length_c   1.000
_cell.angle_alpha   90.00
_cell.angle_beta   90.00
_cell.angle_gamma   90.00
#
_symmetry.space_group_name_H-M   'P 1'
#
loop_
_entity.id
_entity.type
_entity.pdbx_description
1 polymer ?
#
loop_
_entity_poly.entity_id
_entity_poly.type
_entity_poly.pdbx_seq_one_letter_code
_entity_poly.pdbx_strand_id
1 'polypeptide(L)'
;PPAPPTGPSQPEKSIMRFEAPTTVSAAVKLLAGNARVTRVLAGGTDLLVQMRTDRVAPDLIVDVKRIPSLRTVTAKNGAFRIGAAVAGVELGEHKALRKAWPGVVEAANLIGSHQIQSRASLAGNLCNASPAADSVPALVAAGASAVIAGPRGKRTVPVEAIATGPGKTSLKKGEMVEAILLPKRPPRSGDAYLRFIPRSEMDIAVVGVGVNLTLDAKGVCTAARVALGAVAERVILVPDAAKALIGRTIDARALERLAAAASAACRPIDDKRGTKEFRIKVAGVLARRAAEAALKRARGT
;
A
#
# COMPACT_ATOMS: atom_id res chain seq x y z
N PRO A 1 1.12 65.31 1.60
CA PRO A 1 0.53 64.08 2.08
C PRO A 1 1.58 62.97 2.05
N PRO A 2 1.79 62.21 3.17
CA PRO A 2 2.72 61.09 3.19
C PRO A 2 2.23 59.98 2.29
N ALA A 3 3.17 59.30 1.58
CA ALA A 3 2.88 58.15 0.74
C ALA A 3 2.28 57.00 1.59
N PRO A 4 1.32 56.23 1.05
CA PRO A 4 0.74 55.11 1.77
C PRO A 4 1.83 54.06 2.09
N PRO A 5 1.76 53.37 3.26
CA PRO A 5 2.72 52.36 3.62
C PRO A 5 2.64 51.23 2.60
N THR A 6 3.78 50.87 2.02
CA THR A 6 3.92 49.67 1.18
C THR A 6 3.70 48.48 2.08
N GLY A 7 2.54 47.81 1.94
CA GLY A 7 2.25 46.56 2.62
C GLY A 7 3.32 45.50 2.29
N PRO A 8 3.52 44.50 3.15
CA PRO A 8 4.52 43.46 2.91
C PRO A 8 4.28 42.81 1.55
N SER A 9 5.31 42.86 0.71
CA SER A 9 5.32 42.21 -0.60
C SER A 9 4.94 40.74 -0.43
N GLN A 10 3.84 40.31 -1.07
CA GLN A 10 3.50 38.88 -1.10
C GLN A 10 4.70 38.14 -1.70
N PRO A 11 5.17 37.04 -1.05
CA PRO A 11 6.27 36.27 -1.62
C PRO A 11 5.88 35.82 -3.04
N GLU A 12 6.72 36.13 -4.02
CA GLU A 12 6.55 35.68 -5.41
C GLU A 12 6.26 34.17 -5.37
N LYS A 13 5.10 33.75 -5.85
CA LYS A 13 4.77 32.33 -6.03
C LYS A 13 5.80 31.75 -6.98
N SER A 14 6.75 30.97 -6.47
CA SER A 14 7.71 30.26 -7.30
C SER A 14 6.95 29.42 -8.32
N ILE A 15 7.28 29.57 -9.61
CA ILE A 15 6.66 28.78 -10.68
C ILE A 15 7.04 27.31 -10.44
N MET A 16 6.03 26.46 -10.21
CA MET A 16 6.21 25.02 -10.06
C MET A 16 6.84 24.45 -11.34
N ARG A 17 7.95 23.74 -11.18
CA ARG A 17 8.63 23.03 -12.26
C ARG A 17 8.06 21.63 -12.42
N PHE A 18 7.97 21.17 -13.66
CA PHE A 18 7.56 19.81 -14.01
C PHE A 18 8.66 19.17 -14.86
N GLU A 19 9.16 18.01 -14.40
CA GLU A 19 10.22 17.25 -15.07
C GLU A 19 9.77 15.81 -15.30
N ALA A 20 10.03 15.27 -16.48
CA ALA A 20 9.63 13.91 -16.86
C ALA A 20 10.86 13.09 -17.34
N PRO A 21 11.72 12.66 -16.44
CA PRO A 21 12.93 11.91 -16.77
C PRO A 21 12.59 10.55 -17.38
N THR A 22 13.52 10.02 -18.18
CA THR A 22 13.39 8.71 -18.84
C THR A 22 14.19 7.61 -18.15
N THR A 23 14.97 7.93 -17.10
CA THR A 23 15.75 6.99 -16.33
C THR A 23 15.58 7.18 -14.82
N VAL A 24 15.72 6.09 -14.05
CA VAL A 24 15.70 6.14 -12.58
C VAL A 24 16.80 7.06 -12.04
N SER A 25 17.99 7.00 -12.62
CA SER A 25 19.12 7.85 -12.20
C SER A 25 18.82 9.34 -12.37
N ALA A 26 18.23 9.75 -13.51
CA ALA A 26 17.82 11.13 -13.73
C ALA A 26 16.72 11.57 -12.73
N ALA A 27 15.74 10.71 -12.45
CA ALA A 27 14.72 10.98 -11.44
C ALA A 27 15.34 11.19 -10.04
N VAL A 28 16.22 10.29 -9.61
CA VAL A 28 16.95 10.39 -8.33
C VAL A 28 17.76 11.69 -8.25
N LYS A 29 18.45 12.10 -9.33
CA LYS A 29 19.20 13.36 -9.37
C LYS A 29 18.29 14.58 -9.17
N LEU A 30 17.12 14.59 -9.83
CA LEU A 30 16.12 15.64 -9.65
C LEU A 30 15.57 15.69 -8.19
N LEU A 31 15.26 14.52 -7.62
CA LEU A 31 14.76 14.40 -6.24
C LEU A 31 15.81 14.80 -5.19
N ALA A 32 17.09 14.61 -5.48
CA ALA A 32 18.20 14.99 -4.61
C ALA A 32 18.56 16.49 -4.71
N GLY A 33 18.02 17.20 -5.72
CA GLY A 33 18.32 18.61 -6.01
C GLY A 33 17.86 19.58 -4.90
N ASN A 34 17.98 20.88 -5.20
CA ASN A 34 17.80 21.96 -4.21
C ASN A 34 16.36 22.46 -4.07
N ALA A 35 15.38 21.94 -4.82
CA ALA A 35 13.99 22.31 -4.65
C ALA A 35 13.52 21.99 -3.21
N ARG A 36 12.83 22.94 -2.57
CA ARG A 36 12.40 22.82 -1.16
C ARG A 36 11.38 21.70 -0.99
N VAL A 37 10.37 21.69 -1.88
CA VAL A 37 9.31 20.68 -1.87
C VAL A 37 9.29 19.96 -3.22
N THR A 38 9.80 18.73 -3.25
CA THR A 38 9.75 17.88 -4.45
C THR A 38 8.76 16.75 -4.23
N ARG A 39 7.99 16.41 -5.27
CA ARG A 39 7.04 15.29 -5.25
C ARG A 39 7.22 14.41 -6.48
N VAL A 40 7.16 13.09 -6.24
CA VAL A 40 7.09 12.09 -7.31
C VAL A 40 5.66 11.99 -7.81
N LEU A 41 5.48 12.01 -9.11
CA LEU A 41 4.21 11.80 -9.79
C LEU A 41 4.23 10.46 -10.53
N ALA A 42 3.50 9.46 -10.00
CA ALA A 42 3.15 8.25 -10.72
C ALA A 42 1.71 8.38 -11.26
N GLY A 43 0.71 7.78 -10.59
CA GLY A 43 -0.71 7.92 -11.00
C GLY A 43 -1.30 9.31 -10.79
N GLY A 44 -0.87 10.04 -9.76
CA GLY A 44 -1.33 11.38 -9.43
C GLY A 44 -2.67 11.43 -8.68
N THR A 45 -3.31 10.31 -8.44
CA THR A 45 -4.66 10.23 -7.85
C THR A 45 -4.78 10.81 -6.44
N ASP A 46 -3.70 10.79 -5.66
CA ASP A 46 -3.60 11.48 -4.37
C ASP A 46 -2.93 12.86 -4.50
N LEU A 47 -1.78 12.93 -5.19
CA LEU A 47 -0.97 14.13 -5.26
C LEU A 47 -1.74 15.32 -5.86
N LEU A 48 -2.47 15.13 -6.96
CA LEU A 48 -3.23 16.19 -7.61
C LEU A 48 -4.38 16.69 -6.72
N VAL A 49 -5.01 15.80 -5.95
CA VAL A 49 -6.03 16.19 -4.98
C VAL A 49 -5.41 16.99 -3.82
N GLN A 50 -4.25 16.55 -3.31
CA GLN A 50 -3.53 17.27 -2.25
C GLN A 50 -3.10 18.68 -2.71
N MET A 51 -2.68 18.83 -3.96
CA MET A 51 -2.35 20.13 -4.54
C MET A 51 -3.58 21.02 -4.69
N ARG A 52 -4.71 20.48 -5.18
CA ARG A 52 -5.98 21.24 -5.33
C ARG A 52 -6.57 21.69 -3.99
N THR A 53 -6.26 20.97 -2.90
CA THR A 53 -6.74 21.28 -1.54
C THR A 53 -5.68 22.00 -0.71
N ASP A 54 -4.64 22.55 -1.33
CA ASP A 54 -3.53 23.30 -0.73
C ASP A 54 -2.80 22.55 0.43
N ARG A 55 -2.94 21.22 0.46
CA ARG A 55 -2.21 20.38 1.44
C ARG A 55 -0.73 20.24 1.10
N VAL A 56 -0.38 20.40 -0.15
CA VAL A 56 0.99 20.40 -0.64
C VAL A 56 1.14 21.37 -1.82
N ALA A 57 2.20 22.18 -1.77
CA ALA A 57 2.61 23.08 -2.84
C ALA A 57 4.04 22.70 -3.28
N PRO A 58 4.22 21.82 -4.27
CA PRO A 58 5.54 21.42 -4.71
C PRO A 58 6.20 22.51 -5.58
N ASP A 59 7.50 22.74 -5.37
CA ASP A 59 8.33 23.53 -6.28
C ASP A 59 8.75 22.71 -7.51
N LEU A 60 8.81 21.36 -7.34
CA LEU A 60 9.19 20.42 -8.39
C LEU A 60 8.32 19.17 -8.36
N ILE A 61 7.72 18.84 -9.50
CA ILE A 61 7.10 17.53 -9.76
C ILE A 61 8.03 16.72 -10.65
N VAL A 62 8.33 15.48 -10.25
CA VAL A 62 9.11 14.51 -11.02
C VAL A 62 8.17 13.41 -11.50
N ASP A 63 7.77 13.47 -12.77
CA ASP A 63 6.91 12.47 -13.40
C ASP A 63 7.73 11.24 -13.83
N VAL A 64 7.47 10.12 -13.17
CA VAL A 64 8.24 8.89 -13.38
C VAL A 64 7.64 7.94 -14.43
N LYS A 65 6.52 8.29 -15.05
CA LYS A 65 5.81 7.43 -16.01
C LYS A 65 6.55 7.25 -17.35
N ARG A 66 7.53 8.10 -17.67
CA ARG A 66 8.38 7.94 -18.85
C ARG A 66 9.56 7.01 -18.65
N ILE A 67 9.74 6.45 -17.45
CA ILE A 67 10.79 5.48 -17.14
C ILE A 67 10.28 4.07 -17.44
N PRO A 68 10.76 3.38 -18.50
CA PRO A 68 10.17 2.11 -18.93
C PRO A 68 10.19 1.03 -17.85
N SER A 69 11.29 0.92 -17.09
CA SER A 69 11.42 -0.09 -16.01
C SER A 69 10.44 0.08 -14.85
N LEU A 70 9.81 1.25 -14.72
CA LEU A 70 8.79 1.52 -13.70
C LEU A 70 7.37 1.16 -14.16
N ARG A 71 7.20 0.84 -15.44
CA ARG A 71 5.89 0.51 -16.04
C ARG A 71 5.74 -0.96 -16.40
N THR A 72 6.60 -1.82 -15.89
CA THR A 72 6.60 -3.25 -16.23
C THR A 72 6.36 -4.12 -15.01
N VAL A 73 5.64 -5.22 -15.24
CA VAL A 73 5.58 -6.37 -14.32
C VAL A 73 6.46 -7.46 -14.90
N THR A 74 7.44 -7.89 -14.15
CA THR A 74 8.33 -9.00 -14.57
C THR A 74 8.26 -10.14 -13.57
N ALA A 75 8.30 -11.38 -14.08
CA ALA A 75 8.32 -12.59 -13.27
C ALA A 75 9.65 -13.31 -13.45
N LYS A 76 10.28 -13.70 -12.34
CA LYS A 76 11.50 -14.52 -12.35
C LYS A 76 11.43 -15.56 -11.24
N ASN A 77 11.58 -16.84 -11.60
CA ASN A 77 11.55 -17.97 -10.65
C ASN A 77 10.31 -17.98 -9.72
N GLY A 78 9.15 -17.51 -10.22
CA GLY A 78 7.90 -17.44 -9.46
C GLY A 78 7.76 -16.22 -8.54
N ALA A 79 8.78 -15.36 -8.43
CA ALA A 79 8.68 -14.05 -7.80
C ALA A 79 8.29 -12.98 -8.83
N PHE A 80 7.65 -11.89 -8.39
CA PHE A 80 7.25 -10.79 -9.27
C PHE A 80 7.91 -9.49 -8.83
N ARG A 81 8.35 -8.71 -9.83
CA ARG A 81 8.76 -7.33 -9.67
C ARG A 81 7.75 -6.44 -10.38
N ILE A 82 7.11 -5.56 -9.63
CA ILE A 82 6.09 -4.62 -10.10
C ILE A 82 6.68 -3.23 -10.04
N GLY A 83 6.87 -2.59 -11.20
CA GLY A 83 7.39 -1.22 -11.30
C GLY A 83 6.49 -0.20 -10.61
N ALA A 84 7.07 0.85 -10.05
CA ALA A 84 6.37 1.82 -9.22
C ALA A 84 5.25 2.61 -9.93
N ALA A 85 5.28 2.67 -11.26
CA ALA A 85 4.29 3.37 -12.08
C ALA A 85 3.34 2.42 -12.85
N VAL A 86 3.32 1.12 -12.55
CA VAL A 86 2.34 0.18 -13.09
C VAL A 86 0.97 0.52 -12.51
N ALA A 87 -0.04 0.69 -13.36
CA ALA A 87 -1.39 1.03 -12.95
C ALA A 87 -2.14 -0.18 -12.38
N GLY A 88 -3.07 0.06 -11.44
CA GLY A 88 -3.85 -0.99 -10.80
C GLY A 88 -4.63 -1.85 -11.79
N VAL A 89 -5.18 -1.24 -12.84
CA VAL A 89 -5.90 -1.97 -13.90
C VAL A 89 -4.99 -2.97 -14.62
N GLU A 90 -3.73 -2.60 -14.92
CA GLU A 90 -2.75 -3.47 -15.56
C GLU A 90 -2.43 -4.71 -14.68
N LEU A 91 -2.48 -4.56 -13.35
CA LEU A 91 -2.32 -5.69 -12.42
C LEU A 91 -3.52 -6.65 -12.50
N GLY A 92 -4.73 -6.11 -12.63
CA GLY A 92 -5.96 -6.90 -12.80
C GLY A 92 -5.95 -7.72 -14.09
N GLU A 93 -5.36 -7.21 -15.15
CA GLU A 93 -5.22 -7.86 -16.47
C GLU A 93 -4.06 -8.87 -16.49
N HIS A 94 -3.09 -8.78 -15.59
CA HIS A 94 -1.91 -9.63 -15.58
C HIS A 94 -2.21 -11.04 -15.04
N LYS A 95 -2.59 -11.96 -15.92
CA LYS A 95 -3.09 -13.31 -15.60
C LYS A 95 -2.22 -14.09 -14.61
N ALA A 96 -0.89 -14.10 -14.81
CA ALA A 96 0.02 -14.85 -13.94
C ALA A 96 0.10 -14.24 -12.52
N LEU A 97 0.12 -12.91 -12.39
CA LEU A 97 0.11 -12.24 -11.10
C LEU A 97 -1.22 -12.48 -10.36
N ARG A 98 -2.35 -12.32 -11.06
CA ARG A 98 -3.68 -12.57 -10.50
C ARG A 98 -3.84 -14.01 -10.01
N LYS A 99 -3.27 -14.99 -10.74
CA LYS A 99 -3.26 -16.39 -10.30
C LYS A 99 -2.38 -16.60 -9.06
N ALA A 100 -1.21 -15.98 -9.04
CA ALA A 100 -0.24 -16.17 -7.94
C ALA A 100 -0.62 -15.39 -6.67
N TRP A 101 -1.09 -14.16 -6.81
CA TRP A 101 -1.35 -13.23 -5.71
C TRP A 101 -2.71 -12.55 -5.85
N PRO A 102 -3.84 -13.33 -5.84
CA PRO A 102 -5.18 -12.78 -6.03
C PRO A 102 -5.54 -11.70 -5.01
N GLY A 103 -5.19 -11.86 -3.73
CA GLY A 103 -5.48 -10.87 -2.69
C GLY A 103 -4.77 -9.54 -2.90
N VAL A 104 -3.54 -9.54 -3.42
CA VAL A 104 -2.81 -8.30 -3.77
C VAL A 104 -3.49 -7.59 -4.95
N VAL A 105 -3.91 -8.35 -5.97
CA VAL A 105 -4.59 -7.78 -7.14
C VAL A 105 -5.99 -7.27 -6.77
N GLU A 106 -6.74 -8.00 -5.97
CA GLU A 106 -8.03 -7.56 -5.42
C GLU A 106 -7.89 -6.23 -4.67
N ALA A 107 -6.89 -6.12 -3.80
CA ALA A 107 -6.62 -4.90 -3.05
C ALA A 107 -6.30 -3.70 -3.96
N ALA A 108 -5.52 -3.91 -5.02
CA ALA A 108 -5.23 -2.88 -6.01
C ALA A 108 -6.50 -2.43 -6.76
N ASN A 109 -7.38 -3.38 -7.09
CA ASN A 109 -8.63 -3.13 -7.82
C ASN A 109 -9.78 -2.60 -6.92
N LEU A 110 -9.53 -2.40 -5.62
CA LEU A 110 -10.43 -1.72 -4.71
C LEU A 110 -10.05 -0.24 -4.50
N ILE A 111 -8.91 0.23 -5.03
CA ILE A 111 -8.50 1.63 -4.90
C ILE A 111 -9.42 2.52 -5.73
N GLY A 112 -10.23 3.33 -5.06
CA GLY A 112 -11.13 4.28 -5.72
C GLY A 112 -12.17 3.60 -6.62
N SER A 113 -12.19 4.01 -7.88
CA SER A 113 -13.01 3.45 -8.96
C SER A 113 -12.12 2.90 -10.08
N HIS A 114 -12.73 2.28 -11.09
CA HIS A 114 -11.99 1.79 -12.26
C HIS A 114 -11.17 2.89 -12.97
N GLN A 115 -11.71 4.12 -13.05
CA GLN A 115 -11.01 5.29 -13.58
C GLN A 115 -9.78 5.65 -12.74
N ILE A 116 -9.89 5.57 -11.41
CA ILE A 116 -8.76 5.79 -10.50
C ILE A 116 -7.71 4.68 -10.67
N GLN A 117 -8.14 3.44 -10.78
CA GLN A 117 -7.25 2.26 -10.94
C GLN A 117 -6.45 2.31 -12.25
N SER A 118 -6.95 3.00 -13.29
CA SER A 118 -6.20 3.23 -14.54
C SER A 118 -4.96 4.11 -14.35
N ARG A 119 -4.84 4.76 -13.21
CA ARG A 119 -3.74 5.69 -12.85
C ARG A 119 -3.03 5.31 -11.56
N ALA A 120 -3.77 4.94 -10.51
CA ALA A 120 -3.23 4.58 -9.21
C ALA A 120 -2.25 3.41 -9.31
N SER A 121 -1.16 3.45 -8.54
CA SER A 121 -0.16 2.38 -8.48
C SER A 121 0.06 1.89 -7.05
N LEU A 122 0.55 0.66 -6.89
CA LEU A 122 0.88 0.10 -5.57
C LEU A 122 1.91 0.97 -4.83
N ALA A 123 2.96 1.41 -5.52
CA ALA A 123 3.98 2.26 -4.91
C ALA A 123 3.43 3.65 -4.56
N GLY A 124 2.55 4.23 -5.39
CA GLY A 124 1.86 5.49 -5.09
C GLY A 124 0.99 5.37 -3.83
N ASN A 125 0.17 4.33 -3.74
CA ASN A 125 -0.67 4.05 -2.58
C ASN A 125 0.15 3.82 -1.31
N LEU A 126 1.27 3.09 -1.40
CA LEU A 126 2.21 2.87 -0.30
C LEU A 126 2.87 4.18 0.15
N CYS A 127 3.37 5.00 -0.78
CA CYS A 127 4.10 6.25 -0.48
C CYS A 127 3.18 7.39 -0.05
N ASN A 128 1.88 7.34 -0.37
CA ASN A 128 0.88 8.24 0.21
C ASN A 128 0.77 8.06 1.73
N ALA A 129 1.18 6.90 2.24
CA ALA A 129 1.26 6.56 3.66
C ALA A 129 -0.05 6.83 4.41
N SER A 130 -1.19 6.61 3.76
CA SER A 130 -2.49 6.63 4.43
C SER A 130 -2.65 5.37 5.29
N PRO A 131 -3.09 5.49 6.55
CA PRO A 131 -3.45 4.32 7.37
C PRO A 131 -4.51 3.42 6.71
N ALA A 132 -5.36 4.00 5.85
CA ALA A 132 -6.43 3.34 5.13
C ALA A 132 -6.07 2.98 3.67
N ALA A 133 -4.79 2.91 3.34
CA ALA A 133 -4.32 2.52 2.02
C ALA A 133 -4.70 1.07 1.71
N ASP A 134 -5.57 0.85 0.71
CA ASP A 134 -6.17 -0.47 0.43
C ASP A 134 -5.13 -1.54 0.06
N SER A 135 -4.13 -1.21 -0.78
CA SER A 135 -3.18 -2.23 -1.22
C SER A 135 -2.15 -2.63 -0.17
N VAL A 136 -1.90 -1.78 0.83
CA VAL A 136 -0.79 -1.97 1.77
C VAL A 136 -0.98 -3.17 2.70
N PRO A 137 -2.16 -3.45 3.31
CA PRO A 137 -2.35 -4.65 4.12
C PRO A 137 -2.13 -5.94 3.33
N ALA A 138 -2.56 -5.98 2.06
CA ALA A 138 -2.32 -7.14 1.19
C ALA A 138 -0.83 -7.33 0.88
N LEU A 139 -0.09 -6.25 0.60
CA LEU A 139 1.36 -6.30 0.39
C LEU A 139 2.12 -6.74 1.64
N VAL A 140 1.75 -6.23 2.81
CA VAL A 140 2.34 -6.63 4.10
C VAL A 140 2.07 -8.11 4.38
N ALA A 141 0.84 -8.58 4.16
CA ALA A 141 0.48 -9.99 4.33
C ALA A 141 1.21 -10.89 3.32
N ALA A 142 1.43 -10.42 2.09
CA ALA A 142 2.21 -11.14 1.09
C ALA A 142 3.71 -11.23 1.42
N GLY A 143 4.20 -10.49 2.43
CA GLY A 143 5.63 -10.38 2.72
C GLY A 143 6.39 -9.63 1.63
N ALA A 144 5.74 -8.67 0.99
CA ALA A 144 6.34 -7.87 -0.08
C ALA A 144 7.47 -6.98 0.42
N SER A 145 8.38 -6.66 -0.49
CA SER A 145 9.47 -5.72 -0.24
C SER A 145 9.43 -4.57 -1.25
N ALA A 146 9.91 -3.40 -0.85
CA ALA A 146 10.08 -2.24 -1.72
C ALA A 146 11.55 -2.05 -2.09
N VAL A 147 11.84 -1.93 -3.37
CA VAL A 147 13.14 -1.49 -3.89
C VAL A 147 13.14 0.02 -3.89
N ILE A 148 14.08 0.61 -3.19
CA ILE A 148 14.27 2.05 -3.10
C ILE A 148 15.52 2.43 -3.89
N ALA A 149 15.37 3.34 -4.84
CA ALA A 149 16.48 3.97 -5.54
C ALA A 149 16.80 5.32 -4.90
N GLY A 150 18.06 5.62 -4.74
CA GLY A 150 18.54 6.86 -4.14
C GLY A 150 19.95 7.25 -4.57
N PRO A 151 20.45 8.41 -4.13
CA PRO A 151 21.78 8.92 -4.55
C PRO A 151 22.95 7.98 -4.23
N ARG A 152 22.80 7.12 -3.23
CA ARG A 152 23.82 6.16 -2.79
C ARG A 152 23.60 4.74 -3.32
N GLY A 153 22.77 4.58 -4.34
CA GLY A 153 22.42 3.29 -4.91
C GLY A 153 21.04 2.79 -4.50
N LYS A 154 20.85 1.47 -4.54
CA LYS A 154 19.57 0.85 -4.23
C LYS A 154 19.60 0.09 -2.91
N ARG A 155 18.48 0.08 -2.21
CA ARG A 155 18.24 -0.76 -1.03
C ARG A 155 16.88 -1.39 -1.10
N THR A 156 16.70 -2.55 -0.45
CA THR A 156 15.41 -3.24 -0.37
C THR A 156 14.99 -3.30 1.09
N VAL A 157 13.73 -2.98 1.36
CA VAL A 157 13.15 -3.03 2.71
C VAL A 157 11.77 -3.69 2.65
N PRO A 158 11.28 -4.30 3.74
CA PRO A 158 9.90 -4.73 3.84
C PRO A 158 8.94 -3.55 3.60
N VAL A 159 7.80 -3.78 2.93
CA VAL A 159 6.83 -2.70 2.63
C VAL A 159 6.30 -2.02 3.88
N GLU A 160 6.16 -2.75 5.00
CA GLU A 160 5.73 -2.22 6.30
C GLU A 160 6.71 -1.21 6.92
N ALA A 161 7.95 -1.15 6.42
CA ALA A 161 8.96 -0.18 6.85
C ALA A 161 8.89 1.16 6.09
N ILE A 162 8.05 1.27 5.06
CA ILE A 162 7.95 2.51 4.26
C ILE A 162 7.12 3.56 5.00
N ALA A 163 5.87 3.26 5.38
CA ALA A 163 5.03 4.20 6.11
C ALA A 163 5.45 4.25 7.59
N THR A 164 5.77 5.44 8.09
CA THR A 164 6.16 5.68 9.48
C THR A 164 5.08 6.37 10.31
N GLY A 165 4.02 6.84 9.65
CA GLY A 165 2.85 7.49 10.23
C GLY A 165 2.01 8.10 9.11
N PRO A 166 0.86 8.74 9.43
CA PRO A 166 -0.01 9.33 8.42
C PRO A 166 0.71 10.36 7.55
N GLY A 167 0.78 10.10 6.23
CA GLY A 167 1.48 10.95 5.27
C GLY A 167 3.00 11.00 5.42
N LYS A 168 3.60 10.14 6.25
CA LYS A 168 5.05 10.11 6.51
C LYS A 168 5.66 8.80 6.05
N THR A 169 6.84 8.88 5.42
CA THR A 169 7.59 7.73 4.96
C THR A 169 9.03 7.73 5.49
N SER A 170 9.67 6.57 5.47
CA SER A 170 11.09 6.40 5.79
C SER A 170 12.03 6.77 4.64
N LEU A 171 11.50 7.24 3.51
CA LEU A 171 12.27 7.67 2.37
C LEU A 171 13.07 8.94 2.71
N LYS A 172 14.35 8.94 2.35
CA LYS A 172 15.23 10.09 2.52
C LYS A 172 15.17 11.00 1.30
N LYS A 173 15.72 12.22 1.42
CA LYS A 173 15.86 13.15 0.28
C LYS A 173 16.58 12.45 -0.88
N GLY A 174 16.03 12.55 -2.08
CA GLY A 174 16.54 11.88 -3.26
C GLY A 174 16.16 10.41 -3.40
N GLU A 175 15.45 9.81 -2.44
CA GLU A 175 14.98 8.43 -2.55
C GLU A 175 13.56 8.34 -3.13
N MET A 176 13.33 7.30 -3.91
CA MET A 176 11.99 6.92 -4.41
C MET A 176 11.84 5.40 -4.41
N VAL A 177 10.61 4.93 -4.25
CA VAL A 177 10.29 3.52 -4.51
C VAL A 177 10.38 3.27 -6.01
N GLU A 178 11.23 2.32 -6.43
CA GLU A 178 11.41 1.92 -7.82
C GLU A 178 10.50 0.74 -8.19
N ALA A 179 10.29 -0.19 -7.27
CA ALA A 179 9.46 -1.37 -7.50
C ALA A 179 8.97 -1.99 -6.18
N ILE A 180 7.90 -2.74 -6.29
CA ILE A 180 7.44 -3.69 -5.28
C ILE A 180 7.83 -5.11 -5.71
N LEU A 181 8.41 -5.87 -4.80
CA LEU A 181 8.76 -7.27 -5.00
C LEU A 181 7.79 -8.16 -4.23
N LEU A 182 7.14 -9.07 -4.93
CA LEU A 182 6.37 -10.16 -4.32
C LEU A 182 7.23 -11.43 -4.36
N PRO A 183 7.38 -12.14 -3.23
CA PRO A 183 8.19 -13.35 -3.19
C PRO A 183 7.60 -14.48 -4.04
N LYS A 184 8.40 -15.50 -4.32
CA LYS A 184 7.87 -16.76 -4.84
C LYS A 184 6.88 -17.34 -3.84
N ARG A 185 5.69 -17.69 -4.32
CA ARG A 185 4.67 -18.27 -3.47
C ARG A 185 4.91 -19.77 -3.26
N PRO A 186 4.90 -20.26 -2.01
CA PRO A 186 4.94 -21.70 -1.75
C PRO A 186 3.68 -22.41 -2.30
N PRO A 187 3.76 -23.69 -2.65
CA PRO A 187 2.57 -24.47 -2.95
C PRO A 187 1.62 -24.52 -1.73
N ARG A 188 0.34 -24.76 -1.99
CA ARG A 188 -0.72 -24.76 -0.95
C ARG A 188 -0.76 -23.47 -0.12
N SER A 189 -0.55 -22.33 -0.76
CA SER A 189 -0.68 -21.02 -0.14
C SER A 189 -1.89 -20.27 -0.70
N GLY A 190 -2.54 -19.49 0.17
CA GLY A 190 -3.66 -18.63 -0.18
C GLY A 190 -3.49 -17.27 0.47
N ASP A 191 -3.82 -16.20 -0.27
CA ASP A 191 -3.93 -14.84 0.24
C ASP A 191 -5.32 -14.29 -0.06
N ALA A 192 -5.76 -13.32 0.75
CA ALA A 192 -6.98 -12.57 0.52
C ALA A 192 -6.87 -11.17 1.11
N TYR A 193 -7.57 -10.24 0.52
CA TYR A 193 -7.79 -8.92 1.07
C TYR A 193 -9.29 -8.64 1.17
N LEU A 194 -9.72 -8.16 2.32
CA LEU A 194 -11.08 -7.68 2.53
C LEU A 194 -11.04 -6.30 3.17
N ARG A 195 -11.97 -5.44 2.77
CA ARG A 195 -12.21 -4.15 3.44
C ARG A 195 -13.69 -3.96 3.78
N PHE A 196 -13.93 -3.14 4.76
CA PHE A 196 -15.24 -2.57 5.04
C PHE A 196 -15.25 -1.09 4.69
N ILE A 197 -16.24 -0.66 3.93
CA ILE A 197 -16.54 0.73 3.60
C ILE A 197 -18.04 0.99 3.75
N PRO A 198 -18.48 2.23 4.09
CA PRO A 198 -19.91 2.54 4.24
C PRO A 198 -20.70 2.56 2.93
N ARG A 199 -20.02 2.81 1.80
CA ARG A 199 -20.58 2.85 0.44
C ARG A 199 -20.09 1.68 -0.41
N SER A 200 -20.63 1.53 -1.62
CA SER A 200 -20.20 0.49 -2.56
C SER A 200 -18.85 0.78 -3.18
N GLU A 201 -18.54 2.04 -3.49
CA GLU A 201 -17.32 2.49 -4.18
C GLU A 201 -16.85 3.85 -3.68
N MET A 202 -15.62 4.25 -4.05
CA MET A 202 -15.05 5.59 -3.85
C MET A 202 -15.09 6.04 -2.38
N ASP A 203 -14.82 5.14 -1.45
CA ASP A 203 -14.76 5.47 -0.04
C ASP A 203 -13.45 4.98 0.62
N ILE A 204 -13.11 5.60 1.73
CA ILE A 204 -11.96 5.27 2.54
C ILE A 204 -12.30 4.06 3.42
N ALA A 205 -11.42 3.07 3.47
CA ALA A 205 -11.60 1.90 4.31
C ALA A 205 -11.79 2.29 5.80
N VAL A 206 -12.86 1.77 6.39
CA VAL A 206 -13.08 1.79 7.84
C VAL A 206 -12.16 0.79 8.50
N VAL A 207 -12.01 -0.39 7.88
CA VAL A 207 -11.07 -1.46 8.22
C VAL A 207 -10.65 -2.15 6.94
N GLY A 208 -9.36 -2.46 6.79
CA GLY A 208 -8.82 -3.33 5.75
C GLY A 208 -8.03 -4.47 6.36
N VAL A 209 -8.13 -5.69 5.83
CA VAL A 209 -7.42 -6.87 6.34
C VAL A 209 -6.82 -7.66 5.20
N GLY A 210 -5.50 -7.85 5.25
CA GLY A 210 -4.77 -8.79 4.40
C GLY A 210 -4.38 -10.04 5.18
N VAL A 211 -4.62 -11.20 4.61
CA VAL A 211 -4.19 -12.51 5.16
C VAL A 211 -3.47 -13.29 4.06
N ASN A 212 -2.35 -13.89 4.41
CA ASN A 212 -1.66 -14.89 3.60
C ASN A 212 -1.30 -16.07 4.48
N LEU A 213 -1.55 -17.30 4.02
CA LEU A 213 -1.24 -18.52 4.76
C LEU A 213 -0.75 -19.64 3.83
N THR A 214 -0.01 -20.56 4.39
CA THR A 214 0.54 -21.75 3.72
C THR A 214 0.19 -22.99 4.52
N LEU A 215 -0.22 -24.05 3.82
CA LEU A 215 -0.55 -25.35 4.42
C LEU A 215 0.51 -26.40 4.05
N ASP A 216 0.70 -27.37 4.91
CA ASP A 216 1.41 -28.60 4.56
C ASP A 216 0.49 -29.59 3.81
N ALA A 217 1.02 -30.80 3.54
CA ALA A 217 0.26 -31.84 2.84
C ALA A 217 -0.91 -32.41 3.68
N LYS A 218 -0.88 -32.25 5.00
CA LYS A 218 -1.93 -32.69 5.93
C LYS A 218 -2.98 -31.62 6.20
N GLY A 219 -2.83 -30.41 5.60
CA GLY A 219 -3.73 -29.27 5.78
C GLY A 219 -3.44 -28.47 7.08
N VAL A 220 -2.30 -28.70 7.72
CA VAL A 220 -1.84 -27.90 8.86
C VAL A 220 -1.22 -26.61 8.37
N CYS A 221 -1.55 -25.48 8.97
CA CYS A 221 -0.98 -24.19 8.65
C CYS A 221 0.48 -24.10 9.12
N THR A 222 1.41 -23.96 8.19
CA THR A 222 2.86 -23.88 8.48
C THR A 222 3.37 -22.45 8.53
N ALA A 223 2.69 -21.53 7.86
CA ALA A 223 3.04 -20.11 7.88
C ALA A 223 1.78 -19.26 7.70
N ALA A 224 1.74 -18.11 8.36
CA ALA A 224 0.69 -17.12 8.18
C ALA A 224 1.23 -15.71 8.39
N ARG A 225 0.66 -14.74 7.69
CA ARG A 225 0.85 -13.31 7.91
C ARG A 225 -0.51 -12.63 7.88
N VAL A 226 -0.77 -11.78 8.85
CA VAL A 226 -2.02 -11.02 9.00
C VAL A 226 -1.68 -9.56 9.15
N ALA A 227 -2.27 -8.71 8.33
CA ALA A 227 -2.04 -7.27 8.37
C ALA A 227 -3.36 -6.51 8.39
N LEU A 228 -3.40 -5.43 9.17
CA LEU A 228 -4.58 -4.60 9.36
C LEU A 228 -4.32 -3.17 8.90
N GLY A 229 -5.28 -2.59 8.19
CA GLY A 229 -5.30 -1.20 7.77
C GLY A 229 -6.46 -0.43 8.39
N ALA A 230 -6.33 0.89 8.48
CA ALA A 230 -7.29 1.84 9.04
C ALA A 230 -7.62 1.67 10.53
N VAL A 231 -6.85 0.88 11.26
CA VAL A 231 -7.05 0.59 12.69
C VAL A 231 -5.88 0.99 13.60
N ALA A 232 -4.92 1.71 13.06
CA ALA A 232 -3.78 2.30 13.75
C ALA A 232 -3.24 3.48 12.94
N GLU A 233 -2.20 4.17 13.39
CA GLU A 233 -1.55 5.29 12.66
C GLU A 233 -0.96 4.87 11.30
N ARG A 234 -0.72 3.59 11.10
CA ARG A 234 -0.25 2.97 9.84
C ARG A 234 -0.79 1.56 9.73
N VAL A 235 -0.61 0.95 8.57
CA VAL A 235 -0.86 -0.49 8.42
C VAL A 235 0.08 -1.27 9.34
N ILE A 236 -0.48 -2.23 10.07
CA ILE A 236 0.25 -3.04 11.06
C ILE A 236 0.26 -4.51 10.65
N LEU A 237 1.40 -5.16 10.79
CA LEU A 237 1.52 -6.62 10.82
C LEU A 237 1.15 -7.09 12.23
N VAL A 238 0.33 -8.16 12.34
CA VAL A 238 -0.17 -8.68 13.61
C VAL A 238 0.34 -10.11 13.83
N PRO A 239 1.54 -10.29 14.43
CA PRO A 239 2.14 -11.60 14.62
C PRO A 239 1.28 -12.54 15.47
N ASP A 240 0.57 -12.05 16.48
CA ASP A 240 -0.26 -12.88 17.37
C ASP A 240 -1.49 -13.43 16.65
N ALA A 241 -2.05 -12.69 15.68
CA ALA A 241 -3.10 -13.20 14.80
C ALA A 241 -2.57 -14.32 13.90
N ALA A 242 -1.34 -14.22 13.39
CA ALA A 242 -0.70 -15.28 12.63
C ALA A 242 -0.43 -16.53 13.48
N LYS A 243 0.07 -16.37 14.72
CA LYS A 243 0.30 -17.47 15.69
C LYS A 243 -0.97 -18.25 16.01
N ALA A 244 -2.15 -17.61 15.95
CA ALA A 244 -3.43 -18.27 16.16
C ALA A 244 -3.73 -19.37 15.12
N LEU A 245 -3.11 -19.29 13.93
CA LEU A 245 -3.29 -20.21 12.81
C LEU A 245 -2.15 -21.24 12.71
N ILE A 246 -0.91 -20.83 12.97
CA ILE A 246 0.29 -21.66 12.74
C ILE A 246 0.33 -22.89 13.65
N GLY A 247 0.77 -24.04 13.10
CA GLY A 247 0.95 -25.29 13.79
C GLY A 247 -0.34 -26.11 14.00
N ARG A 248 -1.44 -25.73 13.32
CA ARG A 248 -2.75 -26.43 13.47
C ARG A 248 -3.57 -26.43 12.21
N THR A 249 -4.55 -27.31 12.14
CA THR A 249 -5.64 -27.21 11.18
C THR A 249 -6.49 -25.99 11.54
N ILE A 250 -6.82 -25.19 10.52
CA ILE A 250 -7.62 -23.97 10.71
C ILE A 250 -9.10 -24.37 10.82
N ASP A 251 -9.58 -24.42 12.05
CA ASP A 251 -10.96 -24.69 12.47
C ASP A 251 -11.63 -23.41 13.01
N ALA A 252 -12.89 -23.51 13.44
CA ALA A 252 -13.65 -22.41 14.01
C ALA A 252 -12.94 -21.77 15.21
N ARG A 253 -12.35 -22.59 16.10
CA ARG A 253 -11.64 -22.13 17.30
C ARG A 253 -10.34 -21.38 16.94
N ALA A 254 -9.62 -21.82 15.90
CA ALA A 254 -8.45 -21.09 15.40
C ALA A 254 -8.84 -19.74 14.82
N LEU A 255 -9.95 -19.68 14.08
CA LEU A 255 -10.50 -18.44 13.52
C LEU A 255 -11.02 -17.46 14.58
N GLU A 256 -11.60 -17.95 15.66
CA GLU A 256 -12.00 -17.12 16.81
C GLU A 256 -10.77 -16.50 17.50
N ARG A 257 -9.71 -17.29 17.75
CA ARG A 257 -8.44 -16.77 18.30
C ARG A 257 -7.80 -15.73 17.39
N LEU A 258 -7.80 -15.98 16.07
CA LEU A 258 -7.34 -15.00 15.07
C LEU A 258 -8.11 -13.70 15.18
N ALA A 259 -9.45 -13.76 15.23
CA ALA A 259 -10.32 -12.59 15.33
C ALA A 259 -10.05 -11.79 16.61
N ALA A 260 -9.93 -12.49 17.74
CA ALA A 260 -9.62 -11.86 19.03
C ALA A 260 -8.25 -11.17 19.01
N ALA A 261 -7.21 -11.81 18.47
CA ALA A 261 -5.87 -11.23 18.35
C ALA A 261 -5.84 -10.02 17.38
N ALA A 262 -6.57 -10.08 16.27
CA ALA A 262 -6.73 -8.97 15.35
C ALA A 262 -7.39 -7.76 16.03
N SER A 263 -8.51 -7.98 16.74
CA SER A 263 -9.20 -6.94 17.51
C SER A 263 -8.30 -6.32 18.60
N ALA A 264 -7.57 -7.14 19.33
CA ALA A 264 -6.68 -6.68 20.41
C ALA A 264 -5.51 -5.81 19.92
N ALA A 265 -5.07 -6.00 18.67
CA ALA A 265 -4.00 -5.21 18.05
C ALA A 265 -4.44 -3.81 17.60
N CYS A 266 -5.74 -3.55 17.49
CA CYS A 266 -6.28 -2.31 16.97
C CYS A 266 -6.09 -1.13 17.94
N ARG A 267 -5.73 0.03 17.38
CA ARG A 267 -5.64 1.35 18.07
C ARG A 267 -6.20 2.42 17.15
N PRO A 268 -7.48 2.34 16.77
CA PRO A 268 -8.11 3.24 15.81
C PRO A 268 -8.46 4.59 16.42
N ILE A 269 -8.84 5.52 15.55
CA ILE A 269 -9.47 6.80 15.91
C ILE A 269 -10.99 6.73 15.73
N ASP A 270 -11.71 7.62 16.40
CA ASP A 270 -13.10 7.95 16.07
C ASP A 270 -13.14 8.95 14.93
N ASP A 271 -13.97 8.72 13.93
CA ASP A 271 -14.26 9.68 12.89
C ASP A 271 -15.69 9.47 12.33
N LYS A 272 -16.08 10.28 11.33
CA LYS A 272 -17.39 10.21 10.70
C LYS A 272 -17.73 8.86 10.03
N ARG A 273 -16.76 7.94 9.91
CA ARG A 273 -16.93 6.60 9.28
C ARG A 273 -17.17 5.50 10.29
N GLY A 274 -16.79 5.71 11.55
CA GLY A 274 -16.99 4.72 12.59
C GLY A 274 -16.26 5.04 13.88
N THR A 275 -16.80 4.52 14.98
CA THR A 275 -16.20 4.60 16.30
C THR A 275 -15.04 3.62 16.45
N LYS A 276 -14.21 3.82 17.47
CA LYS A 276 -13.12 2.90 17.83
C LYS A 276 -13.65 1.48 18.05
N GLU A 277 -14.70 1.34 18.83
CA GLU A 277 -15.32 0.06 19.19
C GLU A 277 -15.81 -0.66 17.93
N PHE A 278 -16.48 0.06 17.03
CA PHE A 278 -16.96 -0.49 15.77
C PHE A 278 -15.79 -1.01 14.91
N ARG A 279 -14.72 -0.21 14.75
CA ARG A 279 -13.53 -0.60 13.98
C ARG A 279 -12.85 -1.83 14.56
N ILE A 280 -12.70 -1.91 15.90
CA ILE A 280 -12.12 -3.05 16.60
C ILE A 280 -12.96 -4.32 16.35
N LYS A 281 -14.29 -4.22 16.49
CA LYS A 281 -15.21 -5.35 16.23
C LYS A 281 -15.12 -5.81 14.78
N VAL A 282 -15.17 -4.90 13.82
CA VAL A 282 -15.13 -5.20 12.39
C VAL A 282 -13.79 -5.80 11.99
N ALA A 283 -12.67 -5.38 12.60
CA ALA A 283 -11.34 -5.93 12.32
C ALA A 283 -11.28 -7.44 12.61
N GLY A 284 -11.82 -7.89 13.74
CA GLY A 284 -11.91 -9.32 14.07
C GLY A 284 -12.76 -10.10 13.07
N VAL A 285 -13.94 -9.55 12.71
CA VAL A 285 -14.85 -10.19 11.73
C VAL A 285 -14.18 -10.31 10.36
N LEU A 286 -13.55 -9.24 9.87
CA LEU A 286 -12.88 -9.26 8.57
C LEU A 286 -11.64 -10.16 8.58
N ALA A 287 -10.88 -10.20 9.68
CA ALA A 287 -9.72 -11.08 9.81
C ALA A 287 -10.13 -12.56 9.67
N ARG A 288 -11.22 -12.94 10.30
CA ARG A 288 -11.80 -14.29 10.17
C ARG A 288 -12.19 -14.57 8.72
N ARG A 289 -12.97 -13.71 8.09
CA ARG A 289 -13.46 -13.88 6.71
C ARG A 289 -12.31 -13.89 5.69
N ALA A 290 -11.31 -13.03 5.86
CA ALA A 290 -10.13 -13.02 5.00
C ALA A 290 -9.30 -14.30 5.15
N ALA A 291 -9.18 -14.84 6.38
CA ALA A 291 -8.51 -16.12 6.63
C ALA A 291 -9.28 -17.30 6.01
N GLU A 292 -10.61 -17.31 6.09
CA GLU A 292 -11.47 -18.31 5.42
C GLU A 292 -11.28 -18.29 3.90
N ALA A 293 -11.26 -17.10 3.29
CA ALA A 293 -11.01 -16.93 1.86
C ALA A 293 -9.59 -17.39 1.45
N ALA A 294 -8.58 -17.00 2.24
CA ALA A 294 -7.19 -17.42 2.03
C ALA A 294 -7.04 -18.95 2.19
N LEU A 295 -7.71 -19.55 3.18
CA LEU A 295 -7.72 -20.99 3.41
C LEU A 295 -8.33 -21.76 2.23
N LYS A 296 -9.47 -21.29 1.72
CA LYS A 296 -10.12 -21.85 0.53
C LYS A 296 -9.16 -21.86 -0.66
N ARG A 297 -8.48 -20.76 -0.92
CA ARG A 297 -7.48 -20.63 -1.99
C ARG A 297 -6.25 -21.54 -1.77
N ALA A 298 -5.80 -21.69 -0.53
CA ALA A 298 -4.68 -22.58 -0.21
C ALA A 298 -5.01 -24.06 -0.44
N ARG A 299 -6.28 -24.43 -0.31
CA ARG A 299 -6.79 -25.78 -0.59
C ARG A 299 -7.06 -26.03 -2.09
N GLY A 300 -7.06 -25.00 -2.91
CA GLY A 300 -7.37 -25.09 -4.35
C GLY A 300 -8.87 -25.21 -4.63
N THR A 301 -9.70 -24.74 -3.72
CA THR A 301 -11.18 -24.82 -3.79
C THR A 301 -11.82 -23.44 -3.86
#